data_c2328beb249add4061a66896a9463994
#
_entry.id   c2328beb249add4061a66896a9463994
#
_cell.length_a   1.000
_cell.length_b   1.000
_cell.length_c   1.000
_cell.angle_alpha   90.00
_cell.angle_beta   90.00
_cell.angle_gamma   90.00
#
_symmetry.space_group_name_H-M   'P 1'
#
loop_
_entity.id
_entity.type
_entity.pdbx_description
1 polymer ?
#
loop_
_entity_poly.entity_id
_entity_poly.type
_entity_poly.pdbx_seq_one_letter_code
_entity_poly.pdbx_strand_id
1 'polypeptide(L)'
;FRVGRKSVYLLGKQGQEPNDSMDYKGLTIHYYNKPPVRPNMLYRWLNYQGYRRKRQIQDSAGIARQRSMQSLYSLYRQTRIQERLASVGIFRYAEMQYIPRDTAFVSDTLDVRVIAALDKPYDAELDFNVTMKSNNQTGPGAAFTVTKNNVFGGGESWNVKLNGSYEWQTGKASSSLMNSYELGISTSLIFPRVVFPRMGDREYDFPATTTFRLYADQMNRAKYYKLLAFGGNVTYDFQPKSTSRHSIT
;
A
#
# COMPACT_ATOMS: atom_id res chain seq x y z
N PHE A 1 27.90 15.07 -6.90
CA PHE A 1 27.42 15.51 -5.60
C PHE A 1 27.26 14.33 -4.64
N ARG A 2 27.57 14.54 -3.37
CA ARG A 2 27.33 13.58 -2.30
C ARG A 2 25.99 13.85 -1.63
N VAL A 3 25.31 12.81 -1.17
CA VAL A 3 24.09 12.95 -0.40
C VAL A 3 24.46 13.10 1.08
N GLY A 4 24.03 14.21 1.66
CA GLY A 4 24.29 14.57 3.04
C GLY A 4 23.21 14.09 4.00
N ARG A 5 22.71 14.99 4.85
CA ARG A 5 21.66 14.71 5.82
C ARG A 5 20.33 14.44 5.12
N LYS A 6 19.52 13.58 5.70
CA LYS A 6 18.16 13.31 5.23
C LYS A 6 17.17 13.77 6.27
N SER A 7 16.21 14.58 5.88
CA SER A 7 15.12 15.04 6.73
C SER A 7 13.76 14.77 6.07
N VAL A 8 12.79 14.37 6.86
CA VAL A 8 11.40 14.12 6.43
C VAL A 8 10.48 15.04 7.21
N TYR A 9 9.66 15.77 6.51
CA TYR A 9 8.64 16.65 7.06
C TYR A 9 7.27 16.03 6.79
N LEU A 10 6.66 15.46 7.81
CA LEU A 10 5.32 14.91 7.75
C LEU A 10 4.31 15.97 8.18
N LEU A 11 3.61 16.53 7.21
CA LEU A 11 2.59 17.53 7.47
C LEU A 11 1.40 16.89 8.19
N GLY A 12 0.83 17.64 9.14
CA GLY A 12 -0.38 17.26 9.85
C GLY A 12 -1.63 17.21 8.95
N LYS A 13 -2.74 16.83 9.57
CA LYS A 13 -4.06 16.81 8.91
C LYS A 13 -4.39 18.15 8.37
N GLN A 14 -4.62 18.66 7.41
CA GLN A 14 -4.87 20.05 6.93
C GLN A 14 -3.60 20.85 6.61
N GLY A 15 -2.46 20.19 6.43
CA GLY A 15 -1.21 20.85 6.08
C GLY A 15 -0.51 21.58 7.23
N GLN A 16 -0.87 21.25 8.48
CA GLN A 16 -0.18 21.80 9.66
C GLN A 16 1.31 21.48 9.64
N GLU A 17 2.11 22.46 9.96
CA GLU A 17 3.57 22.29 10.05
C GLU A 17 3.95 21.37 11.21
N PRO A 18 5.03 20.60 11.06
CA PRO A 18 5.54 19.78 12.14
C PRO A 18 5.92 20.61 13.37
N ASN A 19 5.55 20.14 14.55
CA ASN A 19 5.86 20.79 15.82
C ASN A 19 6.84 19.99 16.69
N ASP A 20 7.20 18.78 16.26
CA ASP A 20 8.12 17.90 16.99
C ASP A 20 9.03 17.16 16.00
N SER A 21 10.14 16.62 16.50
CA SER A 21 11.10 15.90 15.67
C SER A 21 11.78 14.77 16.43
N MET A 22 12.21 13.75 15.67
CA MET A 22 12.98 12.63 16.18
C MET A 22 14.06 12.20 15.20
N ASP A 23 15.16 11.70 15.73
CA ASP A 23 16.23 11.11 14.92
C ASP A 23 16.15 9.58 14.93
N TYR A 24 16.19 8.98 13.76
CA TYR A 24 16.24 7.54 13.59
C TYR A 24 17.30 7.13 12.57
N LYS A 25 18.40 6.54 13.03
CA LYS A 25 19.52 6.06 12.18
C LYS A 25 20.06 7.11 11.22
N GLY A 26 20.17 8.37 11.67
CA GLY A 26 20.63 9.48 10.84
C GLY A 26 19.59 10.04 9.86
N LEU A 27 18.33 9.71 10.07
CA LEU A 27 17.17 10.32 9.44
C LEU A 27 16.44 11.17 10.46
N THR A 28 16.37 12.49 10.24
CA THR A 28 15.59 13.40 11.07
C THR A 28 14.15 13.43 10.55
N ILE A 29 13.19 13.09 11.42
CA ILE A 29 11.77 13.02 11.08
C ILE A 29 11.05 14.10 11.86
N HIS A 30 10.49 15.07 11.15
CA HIS A 30 9.65 16.12 11.70
C HIS A 30 8.19 15.72 11.53
N TYR A 31 7.38 15.82 12.58
CA TYR A 31 5.98 15.38 12.58
C TYR A 31 5.11 16.29 13.47
N TYR A 32 3.80 16.18 13.29
CA TYR A 32 2.83 16.90 14.12
C TYR A 32 2.26 15.95 15.20
N ASN A 33 2.44 16.32 16.49
CA ASN A 33 2.02 15.61 17.71
C ASN A 33 2.57 14.17 17.86
N LYS A 34 2.22 13.26 16.95
CA LYS A 34 2.65 11.86 16.96
C LYS A 34 3.11 11.43 15.58
N PRO A 35 4.20 10.66 15.48
CA PRO A 35 4.67 10.15 14.20
C PRO A 35 3.61 9.22 13.59
N PRO A 36 2.99 9.60 12.46
CA PRO A 36 1.92 8.83 11.87
C PRO A 36 2.42 7.55 11.16
N VAL A 37 3.72 7.50 10.89
CA VAL A 37 4.39 6.37 10.23
C VAL A 37 5.55 5.91 11.11
N ARG A 38 5.75 4.62 11.19
CA ARG A 38 6.87 4.04 11.95
C ARG A 38 8.22 4.51 11.40
N PRO A 39 9.14 5.03 12.23
CA PRO A 39 10.44 5.55 11.76
C PRO A 39 11.26 4.54 10.96
N ASN A 40 11.21 3.27 11.35
CA ASN A 40 11.86 2.18 10.64
C ASN A 40 11.35 2.03 9.19
N MET A 41 10.05 2.24 8.95
CA MET A 41 9.45 2.14 7.62
C MET A 41 9.88 3.30 6.73
N LEU A 42 9.85 4.54 7.24
CA LEU A 42 10.36 5.71 6.54
C LEU A 42 11.84 5.54 6.17
N TYR A 43 12.65 5.08 7.11
CA TYR A 43 14.07 4.81 6.86
C TYR A 43 14.26 3.80 5.72
N ARG A 44 13.48 2.72 5.69
CA ARG A 44 13.56 1.69 4.65
C ARG A 44 13.07 2.19 3.30
N TRP A 45 11.98 2.95 3.24
CA TRP A 45 11.48 3.53 1.99
C TRP A 45 12.47 4.53 1.38
N LEU A 46 13.08 5.39 2.18
CA LEU A 46 14.07 6.37 1.73
C LEU A 46 15.42 5.75 1.34
N ASN A 47 15.70 4.54 1.78
CA ASN A 47 16.87 3.78 1.39
C ASN A 47 16.56 2.68 0.37
N TYR A 48 15.35 2.67 -0.19
CA TYR A 48 14.94 1.74 -1.22
C TYR A 48 15.80 1.89 -2.49
N GLN A 49 16.37 0.79 -2.97
CA GLN A 49 17.27 0.76 -4.13
C GLN A 49 16.65 0.09 -5.38
N GLY A 50 15.42 -0.41 -5.27
CA GLY A 50 14.76 -1.14 -6.35
C GLY A 50 15.41 -2.49 -6.65
N TYR A 51 15.34 -2.91 -7.92
CA TYR A 51 15.82 -4.21 -8.40
C TYR A 51 17.34 -4.39 -8.42
N ARG A 52 18.10 -3.55 -7.76
CA ARG A 52 19.55 -3.62 -7.81
C ARG A 52 20.04 -4.88 -7.13
N ARG A 53 20.60 -5.82 -7.91
CA ARG A 53 21.31 -6.99 -7.39
C ARG A 53 22.45 -6.50 -6.49
N LYS A 54 22.40 -6.79 -5.19
CA LYS A 54 23.57 -6.67 -4.33
C LYS A 54 24.60 -7.66 -4.88
N ARG A 55 25.61 -7.19 -5.61
CA ARG A 55 26.80 -7.99 -5.86
C ARG A 55 27.34 -8.36 -4.49
N GLN A 56 27.51 -9.63 -4.22
CA GLN A 56 28.27 -10.08 -3.06
C GLN A 56 29.71 -9.63 -3.27
N ILE A 57 30.06 -8.55 -2.60
CA ILE A 57 31.42 -8.03 -2.57
C ILE A 57 32.03 -8.63 -1.34
N GLN A 58 32.93 -9.59 -1.53
CA GLN A 58 33.52 -10.40 -0.45
C GLN A 58 34.75 -9.73 0.20
N ASP A 59 35.24 -8.60 -0.33
CA ASP A 59 36.39 -7.89 0.20
C ASP A 59 36.03 -6.58 0.90
N SER A 60 36.81 -6.19 1.89
CA SER A 60 36.63 -4.95 2.65
C SER A 60 36.76 -3.68 1.80
N ALA A 61 37.65 -3.70 0.76
CA ALA A 61 37.83 -2.62 -0.19
C ALA A 61 36.61 -2.44 -1.08
N GLY A 62 35.99 -3.54 -1.53
CA GLY A 62 34.74 -3.53 -2.29
C GLY A 62 33.55 -3.00 -1.48
N ILE A 63 33.46 -3.33 -0.19
CA ILE A 63 32.44 -2.82 0.72
C ILE A 63 32.58 -1.30 0.91
N ALA A 64 33.81 -0.80 1.10
CA ALA A 64 34.09 0.62 1.23
C ALA A 64 33.72 1.38 -0.05
N ARG A 65 34.08 0.84 -1.24
CA ARG A 65 33.71 1.41 -2.54
C ARG A 65 32.20 1.43 -2.78
N GLN A 66 31.49 0.38 -2.38
CA GLN A 66 30.04 0.32 -2.46
C GLN A 66 29.37 1.35 -1.55
N ARG A 67 29.85 1.54 -0.31
CA ARG A 67 29.37 2.58 0.61
C ARG A 67 29.60 3.98 0.05
N SER A 68 30.78 4.25 -0.55
CA SER A 68 31.07 5.55 -1.16
C SER A 68 30.15 5.83 -2.34
N MET A 69 29.86 4.85 -3.19
CA MET A 69 28.91 4.98 -4.29
C MET A 69 27.46 5.17 -3.82
N GLN A 70 27.07 4.62 -2.66
CA GLN A 70 25.75 4.83 -2.09
C GLN A 70 25.54 6.26 -1.58
N SER A 71 26.59 6.96 -1.24
CA SER A 71 26.54 8.35 -0.82
C SER A 71 26.47 9.35 -1.98
N LEU A 72 26.66 8.91 -3.22
CA LEU A 72 26.58 9.78 -4.40
C LEU A 72 25.11 10.00 -4.80
N TYR A 73 24.82 11.23 -5.24
CA TYR A 73 23.55 11.57 -5.87
C TYR A 73 23.34 10.74 -7.15
N SER A 74 22.13 10.29 -7.35
CA SER A 74 21.72 9.55 -8.54
C SER A 74 20.25 9.80 -8.81
N LEU A 75 19.93 10.36 -9.98
CA LEU A 75 18.56 10.59 -10.45
C LEU A 75 17.75 9.28 -10.46
N TYR A 76 18.37 8.19 -10.91
CA TYR A 76 17.73 6.86 -10.88
C TYR A 76 17.26 6.46 -9.46
N ARG A 77 18.10 6.71 -8.45
CA ARG A 77 17.75 6.40 -7.06
C ARG A 77 16.64 7.31 -6.54
N GLN A 78 16.69 8.59 -6.87
CA GLN A 78 15.63 9.55 -6.54
C GLN A 78 14.29 9.08 -7.08
N THR A 79 14.22 8.78 -8.38
CA THR A 79 12.99 8.31 -9.03
C THR A 79 12.46 7.04 -8.36
N ARG A 80 13.33 6.08 -8.04
CA ARG A 80 12.93 4.85 -7.37
C ARG A 80 12.38 5.08 -5.97
N ILE A 81 12.94 6.01 -5.22
CA ILE A 81 12.41 6.36 -3.89
C ILE A 81 11.06 7.04 -4.02
N GLN A 82 10.88 7.95 -4.96
CA GLN A 82 9.61 8.63 -5.24
C GLN A 82 8.53 7.62 -5.67
N GLU A 83 8.84 6.72 -6.61
CA GLU A 83 7.95 5.63 -7.01
C GLU A 83 7.56 4.75 -5.81
N ARG A 84 8.50 4.46 -4.93
CA ARG A 84 8.23 3.67 -3.72
C ARG A 84 7.31 4.41 -2.76
N LEU A 85 7.56 5.68 -2.49
CA LEU A 85 6.70 6.48 -1.63
C LEU A 85 5.27 6.57 -2.19
N ALA A 86 5.14 6.78 -3.51
CA ALA A 86 3.85 6.78 -4.19
C ALA A 86 3.16 5.41 -4.12
N SER A 87 3.89 4.30 -4.29
CA SER A 87 3.33 2.94 -4.30
C SER A 87 2.81 2.46 -2.95
N VAL A 88 3.24 3.07 -1.85
CA VAL A 88 2.75 2.72 -0.50
C VAL A 88 1.30 3.16 -0.30
N GLY A 89 0.83 4.18 -1.05
CA GLY A 89 -0.58 4.60 -1.08
C GLY A 89 -1.08 5.29 0.19
N ILE A 90 -0.18 5.71 1.09
CA ILE A 90 -0.56 6.43 2.32
C ILE A 90 -0.30 7.92 2.24
N PHE A 91 0.47 8.35 1.24
CA PHE A 91 0.79 9.75 1.02
C PHE A 91 -0.09 10.32 -0.08
N ARG A 92 -0.78 11.42 0.20
CA ARG A 92 -1.48 12.22 -0.80
C ARG A 92 -0.48 12.84 -1.77
N TYR A 93 0.67 13.28 -1.24
CA TYR A 93 1.84 13.66 -2.00
C TYR A 93 3.11 13.42 -1.18
N ALA A 94 4.21 13.18 -1.87
CA ALA A 94 5.54 13.14 -1.30
C ALA A 94 6.51 13.75 -2.30
N GLU A 95 7.13 14.85 -1.93
CA GLU A 95 8.10 15.57 -2.74
C GLU A 95 9.49 15.43 -2.12
N MET A 96 10.47 15.18 -2.98
CA MET A 96 11.88 15.05 -2.57
C MET A 96 12.70 16.18 -3.20
N GLN A 97 13.28 16.98 -2.34
CA GLN A 97 14.11 18.13 -2.71
C GLN A 97 15.57 17.87 -2.32
N TYR A 98 16.49 18.29 -3.17
CA TYR A 98 17.93 18.26 -2.91
C TYR A 98 18.42 19.69 -2.75
N ILE A 99 18.93 20.01 -1.59
CA ILE A 99 19.32 21.37 -1.19
C ILE A 99 20.83 21.38 -0.98
N PRO A 100 21.59 22.26 -1.64
CA PRO A 100 23.00 22.42 -1.34
C PRO A 100 23.20 22.74 0.15
N ARG A 101 24.14 22.05 0.81
CA ARG A 101 24.40 22.24 2.23
C ARG A 101 24.93 23.64 2.53
N ASP A 102 25.77 24.15 1.64
CA ASP A 102 26.34 25.47 1.76
C ASP A 102 26.03 26.26 0.48
N THR A 103 25.39 27.41 0.62
CA THR A 103 25.06 28.32 -0.47
C THR A 103 26.14 29.38 -0.73
N ALA A 104 27.08 29.57 0.22
CA ALA A 104 28.13 30.53 0.12
C ALA A 104 29.36 30.05 -0.69
N PHE A 105 29.53 28.72 -0.81
CA PHE A 105 30.60 28.07 -1.57
C PHE A 105 30.04 26.98 -2.47
N VAL A 106 30.81 26.52 -3.45
CA VAL A 106 30.44 25.37 -4.29
C VAL A 106 30.43 24.13 -3.44
N SER A 107 29.26 23.81 -2.89
CA SER A 107 29.06 22.58 -2.07
C SER A 107 28.98 21.36 -2.96
N ASP A 108 29.78 20.35 -2.67
CA ASP A 108 29.71 19.02 -3.29
C ASP A 108 28.64 18.12 -2.63
N THR A 109 28.00 18.61 -1.57
CA THR A 109 27.08 17.86 -0.73
C THR A 109 25.66 18.44 -0.80
N LEU A 110 24.70 17.56 -1.12
CA LEU A 110 23.27 17.87 -1.17
C LEU A 110 22.55 17.22 0.02
N ASP A 111 21.89 18.02 0.81
CA ASP A 111 20.97 17.53 1.83
C ASP A 111 19.61 17.18 1.21
N VAL A 112 19.00 16.11 1.69
CA VAL A 112 17.73 15.61 1.16
C VAL A 112 16.61 16.01 2.11
N ARG A 113 15.65 16.76 1.58
CA ARG A 113 14.41 17.10 2.28
C ARG A 113 13.25 16.40 1.60
N VAL A 114 12.49 15.63 2.35
CA VAL A 114 11.25 15.01 1.89
C VAL A 114 10.09 15.70 2.59
N ILE A 115 9.18 16.28 1.83
CA ILE A 115 7.95 16.88 2.34
C ILE A 115 6.81 15.96 1.93
N ALA A 116 6.08 15.43 2.88
CA ALA A 116 5.00 14.50 2.62
C ALA A 116 3.76 14.83 3.45
N ALA A 117 2.60 14.75 2.82
CA ALA A 117 1.32 14.80 3.50
C ALA A 117 0.62 13.45 3.38
N LEU A 118 0.10 12.98 4.51
CA LEU A 118 -0.70 11.75 4.55
C LEU A 118 -2.05 11.96 3.89
N ASP A 119 -2.54 10.92 3.27
CA ASP A 119 -3.90 10.85 2.77
C ASP A 119 -4.89 10.59 3.90
N LYS A 120 -6.17 10.62 3.58
CA LYS A 120 -7.25 10.35 4.54
C LYS A 120 -7.07 8.95 5.15
N PRO A 121 -7.22 8.81 6.47
CA PRO A 121 -7.07 7.51 7.12
C PRO A 121 -8.22 6.56 6.83
N TYR A 122 -9.39 7.07 6.46
CA TYR A 122 -10.58 6.30 6.13
C TYR A 122 -11.10 6.70 4.76
N ASP A 123 -11.55 5.69 4.03
CA ASP A 123 -12.27 5.82 2.78
C ASP A 123 -13.52 4.93 2.83
N ALA A 124 -14.63 5.43 2.28
CA ALA A 124 -15.90 4.71 2.24
C ALA A 124 -16.48 4.82 0.83
N GLU A 125 -16.88 3.67 0.29
CA GLU A 125 -17.45 3.53 -1.05
C GLU A 125 -18.79 2.82 -0.95
N LEU A 126 -19.76 3.31 -1.69
CA LEU A 126 -21.09 2.73 -1.79
C LEU A 126 -21.44 2.53 -3.26
N ASP A 127 -21.57 1.28 -3.65
CA ASP A 127 -21.91 0.86 -5.00
C ASP A 127 -23.36 0.41 -5.09
N PHE A 128 -24.05 0.82 -6.14
CA PHE A 128 -25.38 0.33 -6.51
C PHE A 128 -25.33 -0.25 -7.91
N ASN A 129 -25.94 -1.41 -8.08
CA ASN A 129 -26.06 -2.04 -9.39
C ASN A 129 -27.43 -2.67 -9.58
N VAL A 130 -27.79 -2.88 -10.82
CA VAL A 130 -28.99 -3.66 -11.21
C VAL A 130 -28.51 -4.77 -12.13
N THR A 131 -28.88 -5.99 -11.80
CA THR A 131 -28.53 -7.18 -12.59
C THR A 131 -29.74 -7.66 -13.36
N MET A 132 -29.56 -7.95 -14.65
CA MET A 132 -30.54 -8.62 -15.52
C MET A 132 -29.91 -9.88 -16.07
N LYS A 133 -30.56 -11.03 -15.89
CA LYS A 133 -30.07 -12.33 -16.34
C LYS A 133 -30.94 -12.87 -17.49
N SER A 134 -30.34 -13.71 -18.34
CA SER A 134 -31.01 -14.31 -19.47
C SER A 134 -32.20 -15.25 -19.09
N ASN A 135 -32.29 -15.67 -17.84
CA ASN A 135 -33.39 -16.46 -17.30
C ASN A 135 -34.55 -15.62 -16.77
N ASN A 136 -34.65 -14.35 -17.18
CA ASN A 136 -35.65 -13.39 -16.74
C ASN A 136 -35.59 -13.06 -15.21
N GLN A 137 -34.46 -13.25 -14.57
CA GLN A 137 -34.23 -12.73 -13.23
C GLN A 137 -33.63 -11.33 -13.30
N THR A 138 -34.17 -10.44 -12.53
CA THR A 138 -33.66 -9.07 -12.40
C THR A 138 -33.72 -8.64 -10.95
N GLY A 139 -32.84 -7.72 -10.55
CA GLY A 139 -32.89 -7.17 -9.21
C GLY A 139 -31.75 -6.22 -8.89
N PRO A 140 -31.91 -5.43 -7.82
CA PRO A 140 -30.89 -4.54 -7.33
C PRO A 140 -29.82 -5.26 -6.52
N GLY A 141 -28.64 -4.71 -6.56
CA GLY A 141 -27.54 -5.04 -5.66
C GLY A 141 -26.91 -3.78 -5.08
N ALA A 142 -26.34 -3.92 -3.92
CA ALA A 142 -25.57 -2.88 -3.27
C ALA A 142 -24.32 -3.46 -2.62
N ALA A 143 -23.24 -2.68 -2.61
CA ALA A 143 -22.05 -3.00 -1.85
C ALA A 143 -21.55 -1.77 -1.09
N PHE A 144 -21.15 -1.97 0.14
CA PHE A 144 -20.56 -0.95 1.00
C PHE A 144 -19.17 -1.40 1.42
N THR A 145 -18.17 -0.59 1.10
CA THR A 145 -16.77 -0.85 1.42
C THR A 145 -16.23 0.26 2.31
N VAL A 146 -15.60 -0.12 3.41
CA VAL A 146 -14.85 0.81 4.27
C VAL A 146 -13.39 0.37 4.27
N THR A 147 -12.50 1.30 3.98
CA THR A 147 -11.06 1.08 4.01
C THR A 147 -10.43 1.98 5.07
N LYS A 148 -9.60 1.40 5.91
CA LYS A 148 -8.73 2.12 6.84
C LYS A 148 -7.30 1.99 6.37
N ASN A 149 -6.69 3.12 6.02
CA ASN A 149 -5.30 3.19 5.58
C ASN A 149 -4.35 3.33 6.76
N ASN A 150 -3.13 2.82 6.60
CA ASN A 150 -2.03 2.92 7.57
C ASN A 150 -2.39 2.40 8.97
N VAL A 151 -3.00 1.22 9.04
CA VAL A 151 -3.57 0.65 10.27
C VAL A 151 -2.53 0.51 11.39
N PHE A 152 -1.32 0.06 11.05
CA PHE A 152 -0.24 -0.19 12.00
C PHE A 152 0.95 0.77 11.83
N GLY A 153 0.82 1.81 11.01
CA GLY A 153 1.90 2.79 10.78
C GLY A 153 2.99 2.33 9.81
N GLY A 154 2.76 1.27 9.05
CA GLY A 154 3.68 0.73 8.06
C GLY A 154 3.15 0.72 6.63
N GLY A 155 2.06 1.45 6.37
CA GLY A 155 1.40 1.48 5.07
C GLY A 155 0.43 0.34 4.84
N GLU A 156 0.04 -0.37 5.90
CA GLU A 156 -0.94 -1.44 5.82
C GLU A 156 -2.35 -0.86 5.61
N SER A 157 -3.18 -1.52 4.80
CA SER A 157 -4.59 -1.16 4.59
C SER A 157 -5.49 -2.29 5.05
N TRP A 158 -6.55 -1.94 5.74
CA TRP A 158 -7.60 -2.86 6.15
C TRP A 158 -8.92 -2.42 5.53
N ASN A 159 -9.55 -3.32 4.78
CA ASN A 159 -10.88 -3.07 4.23
C ASN A 159 -11.90 -4.09 4.70
N VAL A 160 -13.13 -3.64 4.80
CA VAL A 160 -14.31 -4.46 5.06
C VAL A 160 -15.33 -4.14 3.99
N LYS A 161 -15.83 -5.17 3.31
CA LYS A 161 -16.85 -5.06 2.28
C LYS A 161 -18.08 -5.87 2.68
N LEU A 162 -19.23 -5.23 2.64
CA LEU A 162 -20.54 -5.82 2.74
C LEU A 162 -21.19 -5.73 1.37
N ASN A 163 -21.74 -6.82 0.86
CA ASN A 163 -22.51 -6.82 -0.37
C ASN A 163 -23.81 -7.56 -0.19
N GLY A 164 -24.84 -7.10 -0.88
CA GLY A 164 -26.14 -7.71 -0.90
C GLY A 164 -26.80 -7.54 -2.25
N SER A 165 -27.53 -8.57 -2.69
CA SER A 165 -28.38 -8.50 -3.86
C SER A 165 -29.68 -9.23 -3.62
N TYR A 166 -30.72 -8.76 -4.29
CA TYR A 166 -32.03 -9.38 -4.28
C TYR A 166 -32.56 -9.46 -5.70
N GLU A 167 -32.95 -10.64 -6.15
CA GLU A 167 -33.39 -10.88 -7.51
C GLU A 167 -34.77 -11.55 -7.49
N TRP A 168 -35.63 -11.11 -8.39
CA TRP A 168 -36.95 -11.73 -8.64
C TRP A 168 -37.10 -12.07 -10.12
N GLN A 169 -37.99 -13.01 -10.41
CA GLN A 169 -38.26 -13.41 -11.78
C GLN A 169 -39.30 -12.49 -12.42
N THR A 170 -38.97 -11.94 -13.58
CA THR A 170 -39.84 -11.12 -14.42
C THR A 170 -40.33 -11.93 -15.62
N GLY A 171 -41.64 -12.17 -15.75
CA GLY A 171 -42.22 -12.89 -16.91
C GLY A 171 -43.53 -13.60 -16.61
N LYS A 172 -44.29 -13.95 -17.66
CA LYS A 172 -45.64 -14.54 -17.61
C LYS A 172 -45.73 -15.98 -17.09
N ALA A 173 -44.64 -16.65 -16.86
CA ALA A 173 -44.64 -18.00 -16.27
C ALA A 173 -44.71 -17.93 -14.75
N SER A 174 -45.74 -17.36 -14.23
CA SER A 174 -45.90 -17.00 -12.82
C SER A 174 -46.55 -18.10 -12.00
N SER A 175 -45.96 -19.26 -11.84
CA SER A 175 -46.46 -20.17 -10.80
C SER A 175 -45.63 -20.20 -9.54
N SER A 176 -44.51 -19.47 -9.48
CA SER A 176 -43.79 -19.26 -8.22
C SER A 176 -42.74 -18.18 -8.37
N LEU A 177 -42.93 -17.07 -7.71
CA LEU A 177 -41.90 -16.05 -7.47
C LEU A 177 -40.62 -16.71 -6.97
N MET A 178 -39.69 -16.95 -7.89
CA MET A 178 -38.35 -17.44 -7.55
C MET A 178 -37.50 -16.23 -7.13
N ASN A 179 -37.64 -15.89 -5.88
CA ASN A 179 -36.82 -14.84 -5.30
C ASN A 179 -35.51 -15.45 -4.85
N SER A 180 -34.41 -14.81 -5.18
CA SER A 180 -33.10 -15.16 -4.66
C SER A 180 -32.49 -13.94 -3.98
N TYR A 181 -31.76 -14.17 -2.91
CA TYR A 181 -30.94 -13.15 -2.30
C TYR A 181 -29.54 -13.67 -2.03
N GLU A 182 -28.61 -12.78 -2.09
CA GLU A 182 -27.21 -13.03 -1.77
C GLU A 182 -26.73 -11.94 -0.79
N LEU A 183 -26.08 -12.38 0.28
CA LEU A 183 -25.46 -11.52 1.28
C LEU A 183 -24.03 -11.98 1.46
N GLY A 184 -23.09 -11.04 1.35
CA GLY A 184 -21.67 -11.32 1.51
C GLY A 184 -21.00 -10.34 2.45
N ILE A 185 -20.06 -10.85 3.21
CA ILE A 185 -19.12 -10.05 3.99
C ILE A 185 -17.71 -10.51 3.69
N SER A 186 -16.83 -9.59 3.43
CA SER A 186 -15.39 -9.90 3.32
C SER A 186 -14.55 -8.86 4.02
N THR A 187 -13.43 -9.30 4.56
CA THR A 187 -12.42 -8.43 5.15
C THR A 187 -11.07 -8.78 4.59
N SER A 188 -10.25 -7.76 4.30
CA SER A 188 -8.91 -7.96 3.75
C SER A 188 -7.92 -7.05 4.46
N LEU A 189 -6.77 -7.61 4.81
CA LEU A 189 -5.64 -6.88 5.38
C LEU A 189 -4.46 -6.97 4.40
N ILE A 190 -4.04 -5.80 3.90
CA ILE A 190 -3.04 -5.67 2.85
C ILE A 190 -1.77 -5.07 3.44
N PHE A 191 -0.65 -5.76 3.25
CA PHE A 191 0.68 -5.29 3.64
C PHE A 191 1.48 -4.91 2.39
N PRO A 192 2.14 -3.74 2.32
CA PRO A 192 2.96 -3.33 1.17
C PRO A 192 4.34 -4.01 1.17
N ARG A 193 4.37 -5.30 1.48
CA ARG A 193 5.59 -6.14 1.57
C ARG A 193 5.22 -7.60 1.64
N VAL A 194 6.21 -8.49 1.48
CA VAL A 194 6.06 -9.91 1.83
C VAL A 194 6.13 -10.05 3.36
N VAL A 195 5.08 -10.62 3.96
CA VAL A 195 4.99 -10.78 5.43
C VAL A 195 5.58 -12.11 5.87
N PHE A 196 5.37 -13.17 5.08
CA PHE A 196 5.86 -14.51 5.35
C PHE A 196 6.25 -15.21 4.04
N PRO A 197 7.41 -15.91 3.97
CA PRO A 197 8.44 -16.00 4.99
C PRO A 197 9.17 -14.67 5.20
N ARG A 198 9.67 -14.42 6.40
CA ARG A 198 10.45 -13.21 6.70
C ARG A 198 11.76 -13.24 5.91
N MET A 199 11.91 -12.30 4.99
CA MET A 199 13.10 -12.17 4.16
C MET A 199 14.11 -11.15 4.71
N GLY A 200 13.86 -10.60 5.91
CA GLY A 200 14.69 -9.58 6.54
C GLY A 200 14.74 -8.30 5.72
N ASP A 201 15.93 -7.75 5.50
CA ASP A 201 16.09 -6.51 4.71
C ASP A 201 15.72 -6.69 3.22
N ARG A 202 15.66 -7.92 2.72
CA ARG A 202 15.28 -8.23 1.33
C ARG A 202 13.80 -7.99 1.03
N GLU A 203 12.93 -7.93 2.04
CA GLU A 203 11.50 -7.63 1.89
C GLU A 203 11.23 -6.30 1.16
N TYR A 204 12.24 -5.43 1.09
CA TYR A 204 12.16 -4.10 0.51
C TYR A 204 12.99 -3.93 -0.76
N ASP A 205 13.62 -4.99 -1.25
CA ASP A 205 14.44 -4.94 -2.45
C ASP A 205 13.59 -4.87 -3.74
N PHE A 206 12.28 -5.19 -3.66
CA PHE A 206 11.36 -5.17 -4.79
C PHE A 206 9.93 -4.81 -4.32
N PRO A 207 9.07 -4.31 -5.22
CA PRO A 207 7.66 -4.09 -4.93
C PRO A 207 6.98 -5.43 -4.61
N ALA A 208 6.29 -5.47 -3.49
CA ALA A 208 5.52 -6.65 -3.09
C ALA A 208 4.33 -6.25 -2.21
N THR A 209 3.27 -7.03 -2.29
CA THR A 209 2.13 -6.95 -1.38
C THR A 209 1.75 -8.34 -0.88
N THR A 210 1.28 -8.41 0.34
CA THR A 210 0.67 -9.61 0.92
C THR A 210 -0.74 -9.24 1.36
N THR A 211 -1.73 -9.94 0.82
CA THR A 211 -3.15 -9.75 1.14
C THR A 211 -3.67 -10.96 1.87
N PHE A 212 -4.17 -10.76 3.08
CA PHE A 212 -4.95 -11.74 3.83
C PHE A 212 -6.42 -11.39 3.65
N ARG A 213 -7.23 -12.32 3.16
CA ARG A 213 -8.66 -12.11 2.96
C ARG A 213 -9.46 -13.24 3.62
N LEU A 214 -10.50 -12.84 4.32
CA LEU A 214 -11.55 -13.72 4.84
C LEU A 214 -12.89 -13.30 4.24
N TYR A 215 -13.75 -14.27 3.95
CA TYR A 215 -15.08 -13.99 3.41
C TYR A 215 -16.11 -15.00 3.89
N ALA A 216 -17.33 -14.56 3.93
CA ALA A 216 -18.50 -15.38 4.15
C ALA A 216 -19.64 -14.91 3.25
N ASP A 217 -20.22 -15.82 2.47
CA ASP A 217 -21.28 -15.53 1.53
C ASP A 217 -22.47 -16.46 1.81
N GLN A 218 -23.64 -15.88 1.86
CA GLN A 218 -24.90 -16.58 1.97
C GLN A 218 -25.73 -16.34 0.72
N MET A 219 -26.05 -17.40 0.00
CA MET A 219 -26.96 -17.38 -1.14
C MET A 219 -28.20 -18.20 -0.82
N ASN A 220 -29.36 -17.64 -1.04
CA ASN A 220 -30.63 -18.34 -0.95
C ASN A 220 -31.38 -18.24 -2.29
N ARG A 221 -31.60 -19.39 -2.93
CA ARG A 221 -32.51 -19.54 -4.07
C ARG A 221 -33.78 -20.22 -3.61
N ALA A 222 -34.83 -19.43 -3.48
CA ALA A 222 -36.13 -19.95 -3.06
C ALA A 222 -36.52 -21.20 -3.87
N LYS A 223 -36.95 -22.27 -3.18
CA LYS A 223 -37.36 -23.58 -3.70
C LYS A 223 -36.23 -24.48 -4.24
N TYR A 224 -34.97 -24.00 -4.33
CA TYR A 224 -33.87 -24.85 -4.79
C TYR A 224 -32.90 -25.21 -3.67
N TYR A 225 -32.18 -24.21 -3.15
CA TYR A 225 -31.16 -24.43 -2.14
C TYR A 225 -30.81 -23.16 -1.37
N LYS A 226 -30.25 -23.36 -0.22
CA LYS A 226 -29.57 -22.37 0.59
C LYS A 226 -28.11 -22.76 0.71
N LEU A 227 -27.21 -21.87 0.32
CA LEU A 227 -25.78 -22.07 0.39
C LEU A 227 -25.19 -21.09 1.39
N LEU A 228 -24.34 -21.58 2.26
CA LEU A 228 -23.46 -20.79 3.12
C LEU A 228 -22.03 -21.19 2.79
N ALA A 229 -21.24 -20.25 2.33
CA ALA A 229 -19.83 -20.42 2.02
C ALA A 229 -19.00 -19.51 2.91
N PHE A 230 -17.90 -20.01 3.42
CA PHE A 230 -16.91 -19.21 4.11
C PHE A 230 -15.52 -19.70 3.74
N GLY A 231 -14.57 -18.79 3.70
CA GLY A 231 -13.22 -19.14 3.34
C GLY A 231 -12.23 -18.01 3.61
N GLY A 232 -10.99 -18.31 3.35
CA GLY A 232 -9.91 -17.36 3.45
C GLY A 232 -8.82 -17.68 2.43
N ASN A 233 -8.15 -16.65 1.97
CA ASN A 233 -6.99 -16.80 1.11
C ASN A 233 -5.86 -15.85 1.53
N VAL A 234 -4.65 -16.20 1.12
CA VAL A 234 -3.47 -15.36 1.27
C VAL A 234 -2.86 -15.21 -0.11
N THR A 235 -2.83 -13.98 -0.61
CA THR A 235 -2.26 -13.67 -1.92
C THR A 235 -0.96 -12.92 -1.76
N TYR A 236 0.07 -13.38 -2.44
CA TYR A 236 1.37 -12.74 -2.56
C TYR A 236 1.53 -12.20 -3.97
N ASP A 237 1.61 -10.89 -4.11
CA ASP A 237 1.99 -10.22 -5.34
C ASP A 237 3.40 -9.66 -5.18
N PHE A 238 4.31 -10.04 -6.04
CA PHE A 238 5.68 -9.52 -5.97
C PHE A 238 6.32 -9.42 -7.35
N GLN A 239 7.19 -8.42 -7.49
CA GLN A 239 7.86 -8.12 -8.74
C GLN A 239 9.38 -8.08 -8.53
N PRO A 240 10.06 -9.23 -8.59
CA PRO A 240 11.50 -9.30 -8.31
C PRO A 240 12.36 -8.68 -9.42
N LYS A 241 11.81 -8.51 -10.62
CA LYS A 241 12.44 -7.85 -11.77
C LYS A 241 11.41 -6.95 -12.46
N SER A 242 11.88 -5.91 -13.17
CA SER A 242 11.00 -5.02 -13.93
C SER A 242 10.17 -5.75 -15.00
N THR A 243 10.63 -6.88 -15.48
CA THR A 243 10.03 -7.69 -16.54
C THR A 243 9.18 -8.87 -16.03
N SER A 244 9.15 -9.13 -14.74
CA SER A 244 8.43 -10.30 -14.19
C SER A 244 7.63 -9.94 -12.95
N ARG A 245 6.33 -10.20 -12.99
CA ARG A 245 5.40 -10.10 -11.87
C ARG A 245 4.86 -11.49 -11.55
N HIS A 246 4.79 -11.82 -10.29
CA HIS A 246 4.28 -13.09 -9.79
C HIS A 246 3.13 -12.82 -8.82
N SER A 247 2.05 -13.60 -8.96
CA SER A 247 0.94 -13.63 -8.03
C SER A 247 0.70 -15.09 -7.62
N ILE A 248 0.69 -15.33 -6.32
CA ILE A 248 0.49 -16.66 -5.72
C ILE A 248 -0.65 -16.51 -4.71
N THR A 249 -1.68 -17.32 -4.86
CA THR A 249 -2.84 -17.37 -3.96
C THR A 249 -2.96 -18.74 -3.36
#